data_ab3843f476b518785ace1ede9f344309
#
_entry.id   ab3843f476b518785ace1ede9f344309
#
_cell.length_a   1.000
_cell.length_b   1.000
_cell.length_c   1.000
_cell.angle_alpha   90.00
_cell.angle_beta   90.00
_cell.angle_gamma   90.00
#
_symmetry.space_group_name_H-M   'P 1'
#
loop_
_entity.id
_entity.type
_entity.pdbx_description
1 polymer ?
#
loop_
_entity_poly.entity_id
_entity_poly.type
_entity_poly.pdbx_seq_one_letter_code
_entity_poly.pdbx_strand_id
1 'polypeptide(L)'
;MCPEEALELSEKIQKTVCSTHEWGSAGNINIYKSTGNEVSTKILVHDAELHSDKVIYYPTPEPKDNVMDVDLVIVPGVVFDEKMARYGRGGGYYDRFLDQLPKRTCIIAIAYDYQVLSHRWKLKLNEFDIKMDMIITEKRIIQKRGTLNYKE
;
A
#
# COMPACT_ATOMS: atom_id res chain seq x y z
N MET A 1 -15.84 -10.47 -8.69
CA MET A 1 -15.39 -11.04 -7.42
C MET A 1 -16.51 -10.92 -6.40
N CYS A 2 -16.89 -12.04 -5.78
CA CYS A 2 -17.94 -12.00 -4.75
C CYS A 2 -17.39 -11.50 -3.40
N PRO A 3 -18.25 -11.02 -2.50
CA PRO A 3 -17.79 -10.46 -1.22
C PRO A 3 -16.98 -11.45 -0.36
N GLU A 4 -17.35 -12.73 -0.38
CA GLU A 4 -16.64 -13.76 0.40
C GLU A 4 -15.23 -13.98 -0.13
N GLU A 5 -15.07 -14.05 -1.45
CA GLU A 5 -13.78 -14.19 -2.10
C GLU A 5 -12.90 -12.97 -1.83
N ALA A 6 -13.47 -11.78 -1.93
CA ALA A 6 -12.76 -10.54 -1.64
C ALA A 6 -12.26 -10.52 -0.20
N LEU A 7 -13.07 -11.01 0.74
CA LEU A 7 -12.68 -11.07 2.15
C LEU A 7 -11.49 -12.01 2.36
N GLU A 8 -11.52 -13.19 1.76
CA GLU A 8 -10.42 -14.16 1.86
C GLU A 8 -9.11 -13.61 1.27
N LEU A 9 -9.19 -13.01 0.08
CA LEU A 9 -8.01 -12.45 -0.57
C LEU A 9 -7.47 -11.26 0.20
N SER A 10 -8.35 -10.42 0.69
CA SER A 10 -7.96 -9.27 1.52
C SER A 10 -7.25 -9.69 2.79
N GLU A 11 -7.74 -10.74 3.44
CA GLU A 11 -7.10 -11.30 4.64
C GLU A 11 -5.69 -11.79 4.32
N LYS A 12 -5.54 -12.53 3.23
CA LYS A 12 -4.25 -13.04 2.78
C LYS A 12 -3.25 -11.91 2.51
N ILE A 13 -3.69 -10.87 1.82
CA ILE A 13 -2.86 -9.70 1.53
C ILE A 13 -2.39 -9.05 2.83
N GLN A 14 -3.28 -8.80 3.77
CA GLN A 14 -2.94 -8.15 5.03
C GLN A 14 -1.99 -8.98 5.88
N LYS A 15 -2.18 -10.29 5.93
CA LYS A 15 -1.28 -11.18 6.65
C LYS A 15 0.12 -11.17 6.04
N THR A 16 0.21 -11.06 4.73
CA THR A 16 1.50 -10.94 4.05
C THR A 16 2.20 -9.64 4.45
N VAL A 17 1.47 -8.51 4.48
CA VAL A 17 2.03 -7.23 4.93
C VAL A 17 2.60 -7.38 6.34
N CYS A 18 1.85 -7.99 7.26
CA CYS A 18 2.29 -8.18 8.65
C CYS A 18 3.56 -9.01 8.75
N SER A 19 3.85 -9.86 7.78
CA SER A 19 5.05 -10.69 7.77
C SER A 19 6.28 -9.99 7.20
N THR A 20 6.14 -8.80 6.63
CA THR A 20 7.28 -8.08 6.06
C THR A 20 8.13 -7.44 7.14
N HIS A 21 9.42 -7.31 6.85
CA HIS A 21 10.34 -6.58 7.71
C HIS A 21 9.92 -5.12 7.84
N GLU A 22 9.48 -4.53 6.75
CA GLU A 22 9.03 -3.13 6.68
C GLU A 22 7.90 -2.86 7.67
N TRP A 23 6.91 -3.74 7.73
CA TRP A 23 5.83 -3.61 8.71
C TRP A 23 6.35 -3.81 10.13
N GLY A 24 7.15 -4.85 10.34
CA GLY A 24 7.66 -5.19 11.67
C GLY A 24 8.49 -4.09 12.31
N SER A 25 9.27 -3.36 11.51
CA SER A 25 10.16 -2.31 12.01
C SER A 25 9.52 -0.92 12.06
N ALA A 26 8.36 -0.72 11.44
CA ALA A 26 7.72 0.58 11.39
C ALA A 26 7.10 0.98 12.73
N GLY A 27 7.33 2.23 13.15
CA GLY A 27 6.69 2.81 14.32
C GLY A 27 5.49 3.66 13.93
N ASN A 28 5.71 4.70 13.15
CA ASN A 28 4.64 5.60 12.71
C ASN A 28 4.15 5.19 11.33
N ILE A 29 2.89 4.76 11.26
CA ILE A 29 2.31 4.19 10.06
C ILE A 29 1.09 5.00 9.63
N ASN A 30 1.10 5.49 8.40
CA ASN A 30 -0.09 6.09 7.80
C ASN A 30 -0.81 5.01 7.00
N ILE A 31 -2.10 4.83 7.25
CA ILE A 31 -2.89 3.76 6.62
C ILE A 31 -4.27 4.29 6.26
N TYR A 32 -4.76 3.93 5.08
CA TYR A 32 -6.08 4.35 4.64
C TYR A 32 -7.19 3.57 5.36
N LYS A 33 -8.35 4.20 5.48
CA LYS A 33 -9.57 3.50 5.91
C LYS A 33 -10.20 2.90 4.66
N SER A 34 -10.26 1.58 4.63
CA SER A 34 -10.79 0.88 3.46
C SER A 34 -12.29 1.12 3.28
N THR A 35 -12.67 1.39 2.04
CA THR A 35 -14.07 1.60 1.65
C THR A 35 -14.35 0.88 0.34
N GLY A 36 -15.60 0.50 0.12
CA GLY A 36 -16.03 -0.09 -1.13
C GLY A 36 -15.23 -1.33 -1.51
N ASN A 37 -14.63 -1.30 -2.70
CA ASN A 37 -13.90 -2.44 -3.27
C ASN A 37 -12.40 -2.45 -2.92
N GLU A 38 -11.96 -1.54 -2.05
CA GLU A 38 -10.56 -1.52 -1.64
C GLU A 38 -10.21 -2.73 -0.78
N VAL A 39 -8.95 -3.14 -0.83
CA VAL A 39 -8.45 -4.16 0.10
C VAL A 39 -8.63 -3.65 1.52
N SER A 40 -9.18 -4.48 2.41
CA SER A 40 -9.41 -4.09 3.80
C SER A 40 -8.09 -3.86 4.54
N THR A 41 -8.12 -2.93 5.48
CA THR A 41 -6.99 -2.63 6.35
C THR A 41 -7.27 -2.96 7.81
N LYS A 42 -8.40 -3.60 8.10
CA LYS A 42 -8.82 -3.89 9.48
C LYS A 42 -7.85 -4.80 10.23
N ILE A 43 -7.30 -5.79 9.56
CA ILE A 43 -6.32 -6.71 10.17
C ILE A 43 -5.03 -5.97 10.47
N LEU A 44 -4.59 -5.09 9.58
CA LEU A 44 -3.38 -4.29 9.77
C LEU A 44 -3.53 -3.36 10.97
N VAL A 45 -4.66 -2.68 11.08
CA VAL A 45 -4.92 -1.79 12.21
C VAL A 45 -4.96 -2.59 13.52
N HIS A 46 -5.62 -3.74 13.51
CA HIS A 46 -5.68 -4.60 14.70
C HIS A 46 -4.29 -5.09 15.10
N ASP A 47 -3.48 -5.52 14.13
CA ASP A 47 -2.11 -5.95 14.41
C ASP A 47 -1.29 -4.82 15.04
N ALA A 48 -1.40 -3.61 14.51
CA ALA A 48 -0.69 -2.46 15.06
C ALA A 48 -1.12 -2.15 16.49
N GLU A 49 -2.41 -2.29 16.80
CA GLU A 49 -2.93 -2.06 18.16
C GLU A 49 -2.36 -3.04 19.18
N LEU A 50 -1.93 -4.21 18.75
CA LEU A 50 -1.31 -5.20 19.64
C LEU A 50 0.15 -4.89 19.97
N HIS A 51 0.74 -3.89 19.33
CA HIS A 51 2.14 -3.52 19.50
C HIS A 51 2.25 -2.10 20.03
N SER A 52 2.84 -1.95 21.20
CA SER A 52 2.96 -0.63 21.88
C SER A 52 3.89 0.34 21.15
N ASP A 53 4.76 -0.17 20.27
CA ASP A 53 5.72 0.64 19.51
C ASP A 53 5.17 1.13 18.16
N LYS A 54 3.92 0.81 17.84
CA LYS A 54 3.29 1.21 16.59
C LYS A 54 2.18 2.22 16.84
N VAL A 55 2.16 3.26 16.02
CA VAL A 55 1.12 4.31 16.05
C VAL A 55 0.53 4.44 14.66
N ILE A 56 -0.78 4.38 14.57
CA ILE A 56 -1.52 4.49 13.31
C ILE A 56 -2.03 5.91 13.14
N TYR A 57 -1.80 6.46 11.96
CA TYR A 57 -2.36 7.71 11.49
C TYR A 57 -3.21 7.45 10.27
N TYR A 58 -4.35 8.15 10.15
CA TYR A 58 -5.22 8.05 8.99
C TYR A 58 -5.04 9.27 8.09
N PRO A 59 -5.27 9.12 6.78
CA PRO A 59 -5.23 10.25 5.88
C PRO A 59 -6.22 11.35 6.29
N THR A 60 -5.80 12.60 6.16
CA THR A 60 -6.63 13.76 6.41
C THR A 60 -6.85 14.51 5.09
N PRO A 61 -7.93 15.33 4.98
CA PRO A 61 -8.18 16.07 3.74
C PRO A 61 -6.99 16.93 3.30
N GLU A 62 -6.25 17.45 4.26
CA GLU A 62 -5.03 18.22 4.01
C GLU A 62 -3.88 17.60 4.80
N PRO A 63 -2.93 16.93 4.12
CA PRO A 63 -1.80 16.32 4.82
C PRO A 63 -0.83 17.39 5.30
N LYS A 64 -0.95 17.80 6.55
CA LYS A 64 -0.11 18.85 7.14
C LYS A 64 0.79 18.33 8.24
N ASP A 65 0.26 17.45 9.08
CA ASP A 65 0.93 17.06 10.31
C ASP A 65 1.53 15.67 10.22
N ASN A 66 2.62 15.47 10.96
CA ASN A 66 3.29 14.18 11.12
C ASN A 66 3.93 13.60 9.84
N VAL A 67 3.98 14.37 8.76
CA VAL A 67 4.57 13.91 7.49
C VAL A 67 6.03 13.52 7.67
N MET A 68 6.76 14.27 8.49
CA MET A 68 8.20 14.07 8.69
C MET A 68 8.54 12.86 9.54
N ASP A 69 7.57 12.34 10.29
CA ASP A 69 7.78 11.22 11.21
C ASP A 69 7.25 9.89 10.71
N VAL A 70 6.69 9.86 9.51
CA VAL A 70 6.09 8.65 8.97
C VAL A 70 7.17 7.66 8.51
N ASP A 71 7.12 6.45 9.04
CA ASP A 71 8.06 5.37 8.67
C ASP A 71 7.52 4.55 7.51
N LEU A 72 6.21 4.36 7.46
CA LEU A 72 5.56 3.48 6.51
C LEU A 72 4.21 4.06 6.13
N VAL A 73 3.89 4.01 4.84
CA VAL A 73 2.58 4.38 4.32
C VAL A 73 1.99 3.17 3.61
N ILE A 74 0.75 2.83 3.96
CA ILE A 74 -0.02 1.81 3.25
C ILE A 74 -1.03 2.55 2.37
N VAL A 75 -0.93 2.37 1.05
CA VAL A 75 -1.75 3.14 0.10
C VAL A 75 -2.69 2.25 -0.70
N PRO A 76 -3.89 2.74 -1.03
CA PRO A 76 -4.78 2.07 -1.96
C PRO A 76 -4.51 2.56 -3.38
N GLY A 77 -5.13 1.95 -4.35
CA GLY A 77 -5.10 2.44 -5.73
C GLY A 77 -6.13 1.74 -6.57
N VAL A 78 -6.35 2.25 -7.77
CA VAL A 78 -7.26 1.65 -8.72
C VAL A 78 -6.50 0.68 -9.62
N VAL A 79 -5.38 1.11 -10.15
CA VAL A 79 -4.53 0.33 -11.06
C VAL A 79 -3.07 0.55 -10.71
N PHE A 80 -2.29 -0.51 -10.84
CA PHE A 80 -0.84 -0.48 -10.68
C PHE A 80 -0.18 -1.16 -11.89
N ASP A 81 1.10 -0.93 -12.08
CA ASP A 81 1.88 -1.71 -13.04
C ASP A 81 3.08 -2.35 -12.35
N GLU A 82 3.73 -3.27 -13.04
CA GLU A 82 4.85 -4.02 -12.49
C GLU A 82 6.12 -3.17 -12.32
N LYS A 83 6.09 -1.92 -12.76
CA LYS A 83 7.17 -0.96 -12.55
C LYS A 83 6.91 -0.04 -11.36
N MET A 84 5.97 -0.42 -10.50
CA MET A 84 5.67 0.27 -9.25
C MET A 84 4.88 1.57 -9.42
N ALA A 85 4.29 1.79 -10.60
CA ALA A 85 3.44 2.95 -10.84
C ALA A 85 2.06 2.73 -10.22
N ARG A 86 1.46 3.82 -9.76
CA ARG A 86 0.14 3.82 -9.14
C ARG A 86 -0.78 4.82 -9.82
N TYR A 87 -2.01 4.39 -10.09
CA TYR A 87 -3.07 5.26 -10.58
C TYR A 87 -4.24 5.22 -9.59
N GLY A 88 -4.62 6.38 -9.07
CA GLY A 88 -5.71 6.52 -8.11
C GLY A 88 -6.99 7.03 -8.75
N ARG A 89 -7.89 7.56 -7.91
CA ARG A 89 -9.20 8.04 -8.35
C ARG A 89 -9.20 9.44 -8.94
N GLY A 90 -8.03 10.04 -9.17
CA GLY A 90 -7.91 11.32 -9.86
C GLY A 90 -7.88 12.56 -8.97
N GLY A 91 -8.09 12.43 -7.67
CA GLY A 91 -8.06 13.58 -6.76
C GLY A 91 -6.67 14.12 -6.45
N GLY A 92 -5.63 13.38 -6.78
CA GLY A 92 -4.24 13.77 -6.53
C GLY A 92 -3.82 13.81 -5.08
N TYR A 93 -4.67 13.32 -4.16
CA TYR A 93 -4.36 13.36 -2.73
C TYR A 93 -3.06 12.62 -2.41
N TYR A 94 -2.93 11.37 -2.86
CA TYR A 94 -1.76 10.55 -2.54
C TYR A 94 -0.51 11.08 -3.23
N ASP A 95 -0.62 11.57 -4.46
CA ASP A 95 0.54 12.14 -5.15
C ASP A 95 1.10 13.32 -4.37
N ARG A 96 0.24 14.20 -3.89
CA ARG A 96 0.64 15.35 -3.07
C ARG A 96 1.19 14.92 -1.71
N PHE A 97 0.54 13.97 -1.07
CA PHE A 97 0.95 13.48 0.23
C PHE A 97 2.31 12.77 0.15
N LEU A 98 2.46 11.86 -0.81
CA LEU A 98 3.67 11.07 -0.96
C LEU A 98 4.88 11.94 -1.33
N ASP A 99 4.65 13.00 -2.11
CA ASP A 99 5.72 13.93 -2.49
C ASP A 99 6.32 14.67 -1.30
N GLN A 100 5.56 14.84 -0.22
CA GLN A 100 6.01 15.52 0.99
C GLN A 100 6.76 14.63 1.97
N LEU A 101 6.74 13.33 1.77
CA LEU A 101 7.33 12.37 2.72
C LEU A 101 8.86 12.37 2.68
N PRO A 102 9.51 12.06 3.81
CA PRO A 102 10.95 11.84 3.80
C PRO A 102 11.31 10.70 2.86
N LYS A 103 12.50 10.76 2.27
CA LYS A 103 12.98 9.70 1.37
C LYS A 103 13.08 8.34 2.05
N ARG A 104 13.25 8.33 3.38
CA ARG A 104 13.33 7.09 4.16
C ARG A 104 11.99 6.39 4.34
N THR A 105 10.88 7.08 4.08
CA THR A 105 9.55 6.49 4.28
C THR A 105 9.32 5.38 3.26
N CYS A 106 8.91 4.22 3.75
CA CYS A 106 8.57 3.09 2.89
C CYS A 106 7.12 3.24 2.42
N ILE A 107 6.89 3.05 1.14
CA ILE A 107 5.55 3.17 0.55
C ILE A 107 5.13 1.79 0.04
N ILE A 108 4.16 1.18 0.72
CA ILE A 108 3.62 -0.12 0.34
C ILE A 108 2.20 0.06 -0.16
N ALA A 109 1.95 -0.37 -1.40
CA ALA A 109 0.60 -0.46 -1.92
C ALA A 109 0.06 -1.87 -1.71
N ILE A 110 -1.22 -1.96 -1.38
CA ILE A 110 -1.91 -3.25 -1.33
C ILE A 110 -3.03 -3.23 -2.34
N ALA A 111 -3.17 -4.34 -3.05
CA ALA A 111 -4.10 -4.46 -4.16
C ALA A 111 -4.45 -5.92 -4.41
N TYR A 112 -5.61 -6.14 -5.04
CA TYR A 112 -5.89 -7.44 -5.63
C TYR A 112 -5.05 -7.60 -6.90
N ASP A 113 -4.61 -8.80 -7.19
CA ASP A 113 -3.68 -9.01 -8.31
C ASP A 113 -4.24 -8.56 -9.65
N TYR A 114 -5.56 -8.61 -9.84
CA TYR A 114 -6.17 -8.14 -11.08
C TYR A 114 -6.00 -6.62 -11.30
N GLN A 115 -5.68 -5.87 -10.24
CA GLN A 115 -5.44 -4.43 -10.36
C GLN A 115 -4.03 -4.11 -10.88
N VAL A 116 -3.16 -5.12 -11.00
CA VAL A 116 -1.79 -4.93 -11.46
C VAL A 116 -1.70 -5.30 -12.94
N LEU A 117 -1.36 -4.33 -13.78
CA LEU A 117 -1.19 -4.54 -15.20
C LEU A 117 0.09 -5.32 -15.48
N SER A 118 0.05 -6.21 -16.47
CA SER A 118 1.23 -6.95 -16.89
C SER A 118 2.28 -6.02 -17.50
N HIS A 119 3.50 -6.53 -17.66
CA HIS A 119 4.60 -5.76 -18.23
C HIS A 119 4.32 -5.22 -19.66
N ARG A 120 3.31 -5.75 -20.35
CA ARG A 120 2.89 -5.26 -21.67
C ARG A 120 2.15 -3.92 -21.58
N TRP A 121 1.58 -3.62 -20.41
CA TRP A 121 0.77 -2.42 -20.21
C TRP A 121 1.42 -1.60 -19.12
N LYS A 122 1.89 -0.42 -19.49
CA LYS A 122 2.53 0.50 -18.54
C LYS A 122 1.66 1.72 -18.38
N LEU A 123 1.55 2.18 -17.15
CA LEU A 123 0.91 3.45 -16.88
C LEU A 123 1.85 4.56 -17.34
N LYS A 124 1.27 5.61 -17.91
CA LYS A 124 2.05 6.79 -18.24
C LYS A 124 2.36 7.54 -16.95
N LEU A 125 3.63 7.57 -16.61
CA LEU A 125 4.10 8.34 -15.47
C LEU A 125 4.70 9.64 -15.92
N ASN A 126 4.37 10.69 -15.20
CA ASN A 126 5.11 11.91 -15.21
C ASN A 126 6.43 11.65 -14.44
N GLU A 127 7.51 12.36 -14.80
CA GLU A 127 8.80 12.22 -14.11
C GLU A 127 8.74 12.54 -12.61
N PHE A 128 7.71 13.28 -12.19
CA PHE A 128 7.51 13.66 -10.79
C PHE A 128 6.61 12.70 -10.01
N ASP A 129 6.06 11.68 -10.66
CA ASP A 129 5.18 10.72 -9.98
C ASP A 129 5.99 9.82 -9.05
N ILE A 130 5.44 9.58 -7.86
CA ILE A 130 6.10 8.77 -6.86
C ILE A 130 5.78 7.30 -7.12
N LYS A 131 6.83 6.47 -7.18
CA LYS A 131 6.67 5.04 -7.32
C LYS A 131 6.52 4.38 -5.95
N MET A 132 5.79 3.27 -5.93
CA MET A 132 5.69 2.45 -4.73
C MET A 132 7.03 1.75 -4.47
N ASP A 133 7.34 1.49 -3.20
CA ASP A 133 8.50 0.67 -2.87
C ASP A 133 8.14 -0.81 -2.97
N MET A 134 6.89 -1.13 -2.71
CA MET A 134 6.40 -2.50 -2.72
C MET A 134 4.92 -2.51 -3.08
N ILE A 135 4.50 -3.49 -3.87
CA ILE A 135 3.09 -3.75 -4.14
C ILE A 135 2.81 -5.18 -3.70
N ILE A 136 1.88 -5.35 -2.78
CA ILE A 136 1.54 -6.68 -2.24
C ILE A 136 0.14 -7.06 -2.68
N THR A 137 0.04 -8.21 -3.35
CA THR A 137 -1.23 -8.79 -3.77
C THR A 137 -1.41 -10.16 -3.12
N GLU A 138 -2.55 -10.79 -3.35
CA GLU A 138 -2.79 -12.15 -2.86
C GLU A 138 -1.91 -13.20 -3.55
N LYS A 139 -1.22 -12.83 -4.64
CA LYS A 139 -0.40 -13.76 -5.43
C LYS A 139 1.10 -13.48 -5.36
N ARG A 140 1.51 -12.25 -5.08
CA ARG A 140 2.93 -11.88 -5.20
C ARG A 140 3.26 -10.61 -4.43
N ILE A 141 4.54 -10.43 -4.22
CA ILE A 141 5.13 -9.17 -3.73
C ILE A 141 5.98 -8.62 -4.86
N ILE A 142 5.66 -7.43 -5.33
CA ILE A 142 6.42 -6.75 -6.37
C ILE A 142 7.27 -5.69 -5.69
N GLN A 143 8.59 -5.74 -5.92
CA GLN A 143 9.53 -4.80 -5.33
C GLN A 143 10.71 -4.57 -6.28
N LYS A 144 11.53 -3.58 -6.00
CA LYS A 144 12.65 -3.22 -6.88
C LYS A 144 13.64 -4.36 -7.13
N ARG A 145 13.79 -5.26 -6.15
CA ARG A 145 14.69 -6.42 -6.26
C ARG A 145 14.13 -7.54 -7.14
N GLY A 146 12.90 -7.41 -7.60
CA GLY A 146 12.21 -8.43 -8.37
C GLY A 146 10.90 -8.83 -7.71
N THR A 147 10.16 -9.69 -8.37
CA THR A 147 8.85 -10.14 -7.92
C THR A 147 8.97 -11.49 -7.23
N LEU A 148 8.36 -11.59 -6.05
CA LEU A 148 8.23 -12.86 -5.34
C LEU A 148 6.81 -13.38 -5.54
N ASN A 149 6.69 -14.53 -6.23
CA ASN A 149 5.42 -15.21 -6.41
C ASN A 149 5.24 -16.23 -5.30
N TYR A 150 4.05 -16.31 -4.74
CA TYR A 150 3.79 -17.29 -3.69
C TYR A 150 3.67 -18.68 -4.31
N LYS A 151 4.20 -19.66 -3.60
CA LYS A 151 3.97 -21.05 -3.98
C LYS A 151 2.58 -21.44 -3.51
N GLU A 152 1.86 -22.07 -4.40
CA GLU A 152 0.57 -22.67 -4.06
C GLU A 152 0.76 -23.91 -3.19
#